data_28c0ceceed6577ec568a9d501fbe40ec
#
_entry.id   28c0ceceed6577ec568a9d501fbe40ec
#
_cell.length_a   1.000
_cell.length_b   1.000
_cell.length_c   1.000
_cell.angle_alpha   90.00
_cell.angle_beta   90.00
_cell.angle_gamma   90.00
#
_symmetry.space_group_name_H-M   'P 1'
#
loop_
_entity.id
_entity.type
_entity.pdbx_description
1 polymer ?
#
loop_
_entity_poly.entity_id
_entity_poly.type
_entity_poly.pdbx_seq_one_letter_code
_entity_poly.pdbx_strand_id
1 'polypeptide(L)'
;MRRALGNGADPAAAALSVMSSYGRYYAEALWVRGRRVPDLQRHTRVEGLDLIIEARDQGKGMIFGLPHVGNWEAAAPVAVAVEVPVVAVAEKLPNPRITDWFTDMRAEFGIEIVLATGGTEVMRKLEAALAQNKAVALLSDRDLKGRGVEVDFFGERTTLPPGPATLALRTGAPLFPVATYFDGDNGYRVVVTPAIPIPEEGTRSEKVMAVTQALAWKLESLIRESPEQWHLVQPNWPSDRE
;
A
#
# COMPACT_ATOMS: atom_id res chain seq x y z
N MET A 1 -16.00 -6.91 -4.30
CA MET A 1 -15.72 -8.23 -4.93
C MET A 1 -16.29 -8.35 -6.35
N ARG A 2 -17.58 -8.11 -6.63
CA ARG A 2 -18.14 -8.22 -8.00
C ARG A 2 -17.34 -7.41 -9.03
N ARG A 3 -16.89 -6.19 -8.68
CA ARG A 3 -16.09 -5.33 -9.57
C ARG A 3 -14.72 -5.94 -9.91
N ALA A 4 -14.08 -6.61 -8.97
CA ALA A 4 -12.77 -7.22 -9.18
C ALA A 4 -12.85 -8.60 -9.85
N LEU A 5 -13.85 -9.41 -9.52
CA LEU A 5 -14.06 -10.77 -10.02
C LEU A 5 -14.94 -10.85 -11.27
N GLY A 6 -15.70 -9.78 -11.59
CA GLY A 6 -16.71 -9.78 -12.65
C GLY A 6 -18.05 -10.42 -12.24
N ASN A 7 -19.04 -10.34 -13.16
CA ASN A 7 -20.43 -10.73 -12.88
C ASN A 7 -20.66 -12.24 -12.77
N GLY A 8 -19.68 -13.08 -13.08
CA GLY A 8 -19.81 -14.55 -13.06
C GLY A 8 -19.40 -15.20 -11.73
N ALA A 9 -18.86 -14.45 -10.79
CA ALA A 9 -18.43 -15.00 -9.51
C ALA A 9 -19.60 -15.18 -8.55
N ASP A 10 -19.61 -16.31 -7.80
CA ASP A 10 -20.53 -16.50 -6.68
C ASP A 10 -20.16 -15.53 -5.54
N PRO A 11 -21.06 -14.61 -5.17
CA PRO A 11 -20.76 -13.61 -4.14
C PRO A 11 -20.46 -14.21 -2.76
N ALA A 12 -21.12 -15.33 -2.41
CA ALA A 12 -20.94 -15.97 -1.12
C ALA A 12 -19.57 -16.66 -1.03
N ALA A 13 -19.18 -17.40 -2.07
CA ALA A 13 -17.86 -18.02 -2.17
C ALA A 13 -16.75 -16.96 -2.19
N ALA A 14 -16.93 -15.88 -2.94
CA ALA A 14 -15.98 -14.77 -3.00
C ALA A 14 -15.82 -14.07 -1.62
N ALA A 15 -16.92 -13.82 -0.92
CA ALA A 15 -16.86 -13.22 0.42
C ALA A 15 -16.14 -14.15 1.41
N LEU A 16 -16.40 -15.45 1.37
CA LEU A 16 -15.70 -16.43 2.22
C LEU A 16 -14.20 -16.46 1.95
N SER A 17 -13.79 -16.44 0.69
CA SER A 17 -12.37 -16.40 0.30
C SER A 17 -11.65 -15.16 0.81
N VAL A 18 -12.29 -13.97 0.68
CA VAL A 18 -11.74 -12.72 1.21
C VAL A 18 -11.64 -12.74 2.74
N MET A 19 -12.68 -13.21 3.42
CA MET A 19 -12.66 -13.30 4.89
C MET A 19 -11.64 -14.30 5.39
N SER A 20 -11.42 -15.40 4.67
CA SER A 20 -10.36 -16.37 4.96
C SER A 20 -8.97 -15.74 4.81
N SER A 21 -8.74 -15.05 3.69
CA SER A 21 -7.49 -14.31 3.44
C SER A 21 -7.24 -13.22 4.49
N TYR A 22 -8.27 -12.47 4.86
CA TYR A 22 -8.18 -11.44 5.89
C TYR A 22 -7.94 -12.01 7.29
N GLY A 23 -8.57 -13.16 7.60
CA GLY A 23 -8.28 -13.92 8.82
C GLY A 23 -6.82 -14.40 8.88
N ARG A 24 -6.28 -14.88 7.75
CA ARG A 24 -4.86 -15.24 7.63
C ARG A 24 -3.95 -14.04 7.91
N TYR A 25 -4.22 -12.87 7.32
CA TYR A 25 -3.45 -11.65 7.60
C TYR A 25 -3.36 -11.35 9.10
N TYR A 26 -4.49 -11.38 9.82
CA TYR A 26 -4.48 -11.13 11.27
C TYR A 26 -3.77 -12.23 12.05
N ALA A 27 -3.99 -13.50 11.69
CA ALA A 27 -3.29 -14.62 12.35
C ALA A 27 -1.78 -14.48 12.17
N GLU A 28 -1.30 -14.15 10.98
CA GLU A 28 0.10 -13.91 10.70
C GLU A 28 0.64 -12.66 11.41
N ALA A 29 -0.10 -11.55 11.43
CA ALA A 29 0.28 -10.35 12.15
C ALA A 29 0.48 -10.60 13.65
N LEU A 30 -0.36 -11.45 14.26
CA LEU A 30 -0.21 -11.86 15.67
C LEU A 30 0.97 -12.82 15.89
N TRP A 31 1.27 -13.65 14.90
CA TRP A 31 2.28 -14.70 15.00
C TRP A 31 3.69 -14.25 14.57
N VAL A 32 3.76 -13.35 13.59
CA VAL A 32 5.02 -12.83 13.09
C VAL A 32 5.59 -11.82 14.07
N ARG A 33 6.86 -12.05 14.47
CA ARG A 33 7.65 -11.18 15.34
C ARG A 33 9.03 -10.99 14.72
N GLY A 34 9.78 -10.00 15.18
CA GLY A 34 11.09 -9.66 14.63
C GLY A 34 12.06 -10.84 14.51
N ARG A 35 12.00 -11.81 15.41
CA ARG A 35 12.77 -13.06 15.33
C ARG A 35 12.52 -13.91 14.08
N ARG A 36 11.40 -13.65 13.36
CA ARG A 36 11.01 -14.36 12.12
C ARG A 36 11.36 -13.59 10.85
N VAL A 37 11.97 -12.43 10.97
CA VAL A 37 12.44 -11.64 9.82
C VAL A 37 13.27 -12.49 8.84
N PRO A 38 14.25 -13.32 9.28
CA PRO A 38 15.00 -14.17 8.36
C PRO A 38 14.13 -15.21 7.63
N ASP A 39 13.06 -15.68 8.27
CA ASP A 39 12.12 -16.62 7.65
C ASP A 39 11.28 -15.92 6.59
N LEU A 40 10.77 -14.73 6.88
CA LEU A 40 10.05 -13.89 5.92
C LEU A 40 10.92 -13.61 4.68
N GLN A 41 12.15 -13.19 4.88
CA GLN A 41 13.09 -12.91 3.79
C GLN A 41 13.33 -14.12 2.89
N ARG A 42 13.49 -15.32 3.47
CA ARG A 42 13.71 -16.55 2.71
C ARG A 42 12.48 -17.03 1.91
N HIS A 43 11.28 -16.73 2.40
CA HIS A 43 10.03 -17.17 1.81
C HIS A 43 9.33 -16.05 1.00
N THR A 44 9.99 -14.92 0.82
CA THR A 44 9.46 -13.80 0.03
C THR A 44 10.18 -13.71 -1.31
N ARG A 45 9.44 -13.88 -2.40
CA ARG A 45 9.90 -13.60 -3.76
C ARG A 45 9.55 -12.15 -4.12
N VAL A 46 10.48 -11.44 -4.75
CA VAL A 46 10.27 -10.06 -5.18
C VAL A 46 10.44 -9.96 -6.69
N GLU A 47 9.41 -9.48 -7.36
CA GLU A 47 9.42 -9.10 -8.76
C GLU A 47 9.64 -7.57 -8.86
N GLY A 48 10.58 -7.11 -9.67
CA GLY A 48 10.95 -5.69 -9.79
C GLY A 48 11.84 -5.18 -8.66
N LEU A 49 12.64 -6.04 -8.02
CA LEU A 49 13.59 -5.63 -6.99
C LEU A 49 14.67 -4.66 -7.52
N ASP A 50 15.05 -4.82 -8.79
CA ASP A 50 15.95 -3.95 -9.52
C ASP A 50 15.48 -2.50 -9.54
N LEU A 51 14.18 -2.24 -9.67
CA LEU A 51 13.59 -0.90 -9.64
C LEU A 51 13.81 -0.22 -8.27
N ILE A 52 13.73 -0.99 -7.18
CA ILE A 52 13.97 -0.49 -5.82
C ILE A 52 15.44 -0.17 -5.60
N ILE A 53 16.34 -1.07 -6.05
CA ILE A 53 17.79 -0.89 -5.93
C ILE A 53 18.22 0.35 -6.73
N GLU A 54 17.75 0.50 -7.96
CA GLU A 54 18.03 1.66 -8.78
C GLU A 54 17.54 2.97 -8.14
N ALA A 55 16.31 3.00 -7.62
CA ALA A 55 15.77 4.17 -6.93
C ALA A 55 16.52 4.51 -5.63
N ARG A 56 16.93 3.49 -4.86
CA ARG A 56 17.81 3.65 -3.69
C ARG A 56 19.12 4.34 -4.07
N ASP A 57 19.75 3.88 -5.13
CA ASP A 57 21.06 4.39 -5.57
C ASP A 57 20.97 5.82 -6.13
N GLN A 58 19.78 6.24 -6.58
CA GLN A 58 19.52 7.64 -6.94
C GLN A 58 19.41 8.58 -5.74
N GLY A 59 19.21 8.08 -4.52
CA GLY A 59 19.28 8.85 -3.29
C GLY A 59 18.13 9.83 -3.05
N LYS A 60 16.99 9.68 -3.73
CA LYS A 60 15.82 10.58 -3.62
C LYS A 60 14.71 10.05 -2.70
N GLY A 61 14.91 8.88 -2.08
CA GLY A 61 13.85 8.12 -1.47
C GLY A 61 12.89 7.57 -2.50
N MET A 62 11.85 6.88 -2.05
CA MET A 62 10.83 6.32 -2.92
C MET A 62 9.48 6.23 -2.22
N ILE A 63 8.41 6.19 -2.98
CA ILE A 63 7.04 6.09 -2.47
C ILE A 63 6.45 4.78 -2.97
N PHE A 64 5.90 3.99 -2.05
CA PHE A 64 5.12 2.80 -2.36
C PHE A 64 3.63 3.10 -2.21
N GLY A 65 2.89 3.01 -3.30
CA GLY A 65 1.43 3.04 -3.29
C GLY A 65 0.89 1.60 -3.28
N LEU A 66 0.25 1.19 -2.19
CA LEU A 66 -0.18 -0.20 -2.00
C LEU A 66 -1.70 -0.33 -1.92
N PRO A 67 -2.27 -1.43 -2.43
CA PRO A 67 -3.62 -1.86 -2.06
C PRO A 67 -3.57 -2.68 -0.77
N HIS A 68 -4.73 -2.83 -0.10
CA HIS A 68 -4.89 -3.76 1.03
C HIS A 68 -4.98 -5.21 0.53
N VAL A 69 -3.91 -5.73 -0.07
CA VAL A 69 -3.85 -7.09 -0.63
C VAL A 69 -2.85 -7.94 0.14
N GLY A 70 -3.23 -9.15 0.49
CA GLY A 70 -2.40 -10.15 1.14
C GLY A 70 -1.79 -9.66 2.46
N ASN A 71 -0.48 -9.79 2.63
CA ASN A 71 0.22 -9.36 3.84
C ASN A 71 1.32 -8.33 3.52
N TRP A 72 0.95 -7.06 3.45
CA TRP A 72 1.88 -5.95 3.17
C TRP A 72 2.99 -5.77 4.22
N GLU A 73 2.79 -6.26 5.44
CA GLU A 73 3.83 -6.22 6.49
C GLU A 73 5.04 -7.09 6.10
N ALA A 74 4.82 -8.17 5.36
CA ALA A 74 5.87 -9.10 4.95
C ALA A 74 6.85 -8.51 3.92
N ALA A 75 6.51 -7.42 3.25
CA ALA A 75 7.38 -6.75 2.28
C ALA A 75 8.51 -5.93 2.95
N ALA A 76 8.26 -5.38 4.13
CA ALA A 76 9.20 -4.46 4.78
C ALA A 76 10.56 -5.09 5.13
N PRO A 77 10.63 -6.33 5.68
CA PRO A 77 11.90 -7.00 5.92
C PRO A 77 12.78 -7.16 4.67
N VAL A 78 12.15 -7.28 3.49
CA VAL A 78 12.90 -7.37 2.23
C VAL A 78 13.48 -6.02 1.84
N ALA A 79 12.72 -4.93 1.97
CA ALA A 79 13.21 -3.58 1.72
C ALA A 79 14.38 -3.24 2.65
N VAL A 80 14.29 -3.61 3.93
CA VAL A 80 15.38 -3.43 4.90
C VAL A 80 16.62 -4.25 4.51
N ALA A 81 16.45 -5.47 3.97
CA ALA A 81 17.55 -6.31 3.54
C ALA A 81 18.35 -5.71 2.36
N VAL A 82 17.74 -4.83 1.57
CA VAL A 82 18.38 -4.07 0.51
C VAL A 82 18.69 -2.62 0.92
N GLU A 83 18.81 -2.38 2.22
CA GLU A 83 19.18 -1.08 2.82
C GLU A 83 18.19 0.06 2.50
N VAL A 84 16.90 -0.26 2.39
CA VAL A 84 15.83 0.71 2.21
C VAL A 84 14.93 0.73 3.46
N PRO A 85 15.20 1.60 4.44
CA PRO A 85 14.33 1.76 5.61
C PRO A 85 12.92 2.21 5.21
N VAL A 86 11.90 1.66 5.85
CA VAL A 86 10.50 1.91 5.51
C VAL A 86 9.83 2.77 6.57
N VAL A 87 9.15 3.82 6.12
CA VAL A 87 8.24 4.64 6.92
C VAL A 87 6.83 4.42 6.41
N ALA A 88 5.91 3.99 7.26
CA ALA A 88 4.53 3.77 6.89
C ALA A 88 3.57 4.69 7.65
N VAL A 89 2.46 5.05 7.02
CA VAL A 89 1.39 5.80 7.67
C VAL A 89 0.35 4.82 8.20
N ALA A 90 0.02 4.93 9.48
CA ALA A 90 -1.02 4.12 10.11
C ALA A 90 -2.10 4.99 10.76
N GLU A 91 -3.33 4.50 10.74
CA GLU A 91 -4.43 5.12 11.45
C GLU A 91 -4.28 4.93 12.96
N LYS A 92 -4.67 5.96 13.72
CA LYS A 92 -4.81 5.84 15.17
C LYS A 92 -6.08 5.07 15.46
N LEU A 93 -5.94 3.88 16.05
CA LEU A 93 -7.09 3.06 16.43
C LEU A 93 -7.79 3.60 17.67
N PRO A 94 -9.10 3.32 17.88
CA PRO A 94 -9.83 3.75 19.06
C PRO A 94 -9.20 3.27 20.37
N ASN A 95 -8.62 2.07 20.40
CA ASN A 95 -7.90 1.57 21.56
C ASN A 95 -6.39 1.86 21.40
N PRO A 96 -5.80 2.74 22.24
CA PRO A 96 -4.39 3.09 22.16
C PRO A 96 -3.46 1.89 22.36
N ARG A 97 -3.81 0.93 23.22
CA ARG A 97 -2.99 -0.27 23.44
C ARG A 97 -2.83 -1.12 22.17
N ILE A 98 -3.87 -1.16 21.33
CA ILE A 98 -3.80 -1.87 20.05
C ILE A 98 -2.93 -1.08 19.06
N THR A 99 -3.05 0.25 19.04
CA THR A 99 -2.18 1.11 18.24
C THR A 99 -0.71 0.92 18.60
N ASP A 100 -0.39 0.97 19.89
CA ASP A 100 0.97 0.79 20.41
C ASP A 100 1.49 -0.61 20.05
N TRP A 101 0.68 -1.66 20.25
CA TRP A 101 1.05 -3.02 19.92
C TRP A 101 1.41 -3.19 18.42
N PHE A 102 0.60 -2.63 17.50
CA PHE A 102 0.91 -2.67 16.07
C PHE A 102 2.14 -1.85 15.72
N THR A 103 2.36 -0.73 16.39
CA THR A 103 3.54 0.13 16.19
C THR A 103 4.80 -0.61 16.61
N ASP A 104 4.79 -1.25 17.77
CA ASP A 104 5.92 -2.03 18.28
C ASP A 104 6.22 -3.25 17.38
N MET A 105 5.19 -3.97 16.94
CA MET A 105 5.34 -5.08 16.00
C MET A 105 6.02 -4.63 14.71
N ARG A 106 5.61 -3.49 14.14
CA ARG A 106 6.18 -2.96 12.90
C ARG A 106 7.61 -2.48 13.09
N ALA A 107 7.92 -1.91 14.24
CA ALA A 107 9.29 -1.53 14.59
C ALA A 107 10.23 -2.75 14.61
N GLU A 108 9.76 -3.94 15.06
CA GLU A 108 10.53 -5.18 14.99
C GLU A 108 10.87 -5.60 13.54
N PHE A 109 10.11 -5.12 12.55
CA PHE A 109 10.35 -5.36 11.11
C PHE A 109 11.17 -4.26 10.43
N GLY A 110 11.61 -3.25 11.19
CA GLY A 110 12.30 -2.09 10.67
C GLY A 110 11.40 -1.05 10.02
N ILE A 111 10.09 -1.08 10.33
CA ILE A 111 9.12 -0.09 9.85
C ILE A 111 8.95 1.00 10.90
N GLU A 112 9.24 2.25 10.53
CA GLU A 112 8.90 3.43 11.31
C GLU A 112 7.45 3.85 11.05
N ILE A 113 6.66 4.11 12.08
CA ILE A 113 5.25 4.48 11.94
C ILE A 113 5.04 5.98 12.16
N VAL A 114 4.38 6.61 11.19
CA VAL A 114 3.81 7.95 11.31
C VAL A 114 2.30 7.81 11.47
N LEU A 115 1.77 8.20 12.63
CA LEU A 115 0.32 8.16 12.86
C LEU A 115 -0.40 9.24 12.06
N ALA A 116 -1.49 8.87 11.40
CA ALA A 116 -2.34 9.74 10.58
C ALA A 116 -3.19 10.67 11.46
N THR A 117 -2.55 11.58 12.18
CA THR A 117 -3.23 12.59 13.02
C THR A 117 -3.83 13.74 12.21
N GLY A 118 -3.59 13.75 10.88
CA GLY A 118 -4.02 14.79 9.96
C GLY A 118 -3.08 16.01 9.96
N GLY A 119 -3.33 16.91 8.99
CA GLY A 119 -2.60 18.17 8.89
C GLY A 119 -1.25 18.10 8.17
N THR A 120 -0.54 19.22 8.20
CA THR A 120 0.73 19.42 7.47
C THR A 120 1.92 18.68 8.10
N GLU A 121 1.80 18.30 9.39
CA GLU A 121 2.89 17.66 10.12
C GLU A 121 3.20 16.24 9.57
N VAL A 122 2.15 15.46 9.27
CA VAL A 122 2.33 14.13 8.66
C VAL A 122 3.08 14.26 7.35
N MET A 123 2.64 15.16 6.47
CA MET A 123 3.29 15.40 5.18
C MET A 123 4.76 15.78 5.36
N ARG A 124 5.07 16.70 6.29
CA ARG A 124 6.43 17.12 6.58
C ARG A 124 7.33 15.97 7.07
N LYS A 125 6.79 15.06 7.90
CA LYS A 125 7.54 13.87 8.36
C LYS A 125 7.84 12.93 7.18
N LEU A 126 6.89 12.73 6.27
CA LEU A 126 7.08 11.88 5.10
C LEU A 126 8.09 12.48 4.11
N GLU A 127 8.02 13.80 3.88
CA GLU A 127 9.03 14.51 3.07
C GLU A 127 10.43 14.40 3.67
N ALA A 128 10.55 14.53 5.00
CA ALA A 128 11.83 14.36 5.69
C ALA A 128 12.36 12.92 5.59
N ALA A 129 11.49 11.92 5.60
CA ALA A 129 11.88 10.52 5.40
C ALA A 129 12.42 10.29 3.98
N LEU A 130 11.73 10.81 2.96
CA LEU A 130 12.19 10.74 1.57
C LEU A 130 13.54 11.43 1.39
N ALA A 131 13.74 12.61 1.99
CA ALA A 131 15.03 13.32 1.95
C ALA A 131 16.18 12.55 2.63
N GLN A 132 15.87 11.57 3.50
CA GLN A 132 16.82 10.63 4.10
C GLN A 132 16.97 9.34 3.27
N ASN A 133 16.53 9.32 2.04
CA ASN A 133 16.55 8.15 1.17
C ASN A 133 15.77 6.92 1.71
N LYS A 134 14.72 7.16 2.51
CA LYS A 134 13.83 6.11 3.01
C LYS A 134 12.68 5.86 2.02
N ALA A 135 12.06 4.70 2.12
CA ALA A 135 10.79 4.42 1.45
C ALA A 135 9.61 4.88 2.30
N VAL A 136 8.62 5.52 1.68
CA VAL A 136 7.34 5.88 2.30
C VAL A 136 6.25 4.97 1.76
N ALA A 137 5.67 4.11 2.60
CA ALA A 137 4.62 3.16 2.24
C ALA A 137 3.23 3.69 2.62
N LEU A 138 2.34 3.75 1.62
CA LEU A 138 1.00 4.31 1.74
C LEU A 138 -0.04 3.35 1.16
N LEU A 139 -0.96 2.86 1.99
CA LEU A 139 -2.15 2.16 1.52
C LEU A 139 -3.05 3.17 0.80
N SER A 140 -3.38 2.92 -0.46
CA SER A 140 -3.84 3.94 -1.41
C SER A 140 -5.14 3.58 -2.15
N ASP A 141 -5.76 2.45 -1.83
CA ASP A 141 -6.92 1.88 -2.53
C ASP A 141 -8.27 2.26 -1.92
N ARG A 142 -8.29 3.08 -0.86
CA ARG A 142 -9.53 3.56 -0.22
C ARG A 142 -9.41 4.96 0.33
N ASP A 143 -10.51 5.71 0.29
CA ASP A 143 -10.66 7.01 0.94
C ASP A 143 -11.77 6.98 2.00
N LEU A 144 -11.40 6.81 3.26
CA LEU A 144 -12.35 6.72 4.38
C LEU A 144 -13.12 8.02 4.64
N LYS A 145 -12.60 9.17 4.21
CA LYS A 145 -13.16 10.48 4.50
C LYS A 145 -13.93 11.08 3.34
N GLY A 146 -13.88 10.47 2.15
CA GLY A 146 -14.51 10.98 0.94
C GLY A 146 -14.00 12.35 0.51
N ARG A 147 -12.73 12.66 0.80
CA ARG A 147 -12.09 13.96 0.49
C ARG A 147 -10.91 13.81 -0.47
N GLY A 148 -10.77 12.64 -1.06
CA GLY A 148 -9.72 12.32 -2.02
C GLY A 148 -9.96 12.95 -3.39
N VAL A 149 -9.16 12.54 -4.33
CA VAL A 149 -9.30 12.90 -5.74
C VAL A 149 -10.26 11.93 -6.39
N GLU A 150 -11.19 12.45 -7.20
CA GLU A 150 -12.07 11.61 -8.03
C GLU A 150 -11.26 10.83 -9.04
N VAL A 151 -11.54 9.54 -9.13
CA VAL A 151 -10.91 8.60 -10.05
C VAL A 151 -11.94 7.60 -10.57
N ASP A 152 -11.69 7.05 -11.74
CA ASP A 152 -12.33 5.84 -12.20
C ASP A 152 -11.56 4.65 -11.62
N PHE A 153 -12.23 3.83 -10.80
CA PHE A 153 -11.66 2.67 -10.15
C PHE A 153 -12.61 1.48 -10.27
N PHE A 154 -12.17 0.41 -10.93
CA PHE A 154 -13.00 -0.74 -11.31
C PHE A 154 -14.27 -0.37 -12.09
N GLY A 155 -14.16 0.61 -13.00
CA GLY A 155 -15.25 1.00 -13.88
C GLY A 155 -16.33 1.86 -13.23
N GLU A 156 -16.12 2.35 -12.02
CA GLU A 156 -17.03 3.28 -11.34
C GLU A 156 -16.25 4.42 -10.69
N ARG A 157 -16.84 5.60 -10.65
CA ARG A 157 -16.24 6.76 -9.98
C ARG A 157 -16.25 6.62 -8.47
N THR A 158 -15.11 6.91 -7.87
CA THR A 158 -14.90 6.99 -6.42
C THR A 158 -13.83 8.02 -6.11
N THR A 159 -13.44 8.15 -4.84
CA THR A 159 -12.30 8.98 -4.45
C THR A 159 -11.18 8.13 -3.88
N LEU A 160 -9.92 8.49 -4.22
CA LEU A 160 -8.72 7.90 -3.62
C LEU A 160 -7.82 8.96 -3.00
N PRO A 161 -6.98 8.59 -2.01
CA PRO A 161 -6.12 9.53 -1.30
C PRO A 161 -5.10 10.19 -2.24
N PRO A 162 -4.98 11.53 -2.28
CA PRO A 162 -3.99 12.22 -3.10
C PRO A 162 -2.57 12.19 -2.51
N GLY A 163 -2.39 11.61 -1.33
CA GLY A 163 -1.13 11.61 -0.58
C GLY A 163 0.08 11.15 -1.40
N PRO A 164 0.04 9.97 -2.02
CA PRO A 164 1.15 9.46 -2.85
C PRO A 164 1.53 10.39 -3.98
N ALA A 165 0.53 10.84 -4.78
CA ALA A 165 0.74 11.76 -5.89
C ALA A 165 1.29 13.11 -5.43
N THR A 166 0.76 13.64 -4.31
CA THR A 166 1.21 14.91 -3.73
C THR A 166 2.67 14.84 -3.28
N LEU A 167 3.07 13.74 -2.62
CA LEU A 167 4.46 13.51 -2.21
C LEU A 167 5.39 13.42 -3.42
N ALA A 168 5.05 12.61 -4.41
CA ALA A 168 5.85 12.45 -5.62
C ALA A 168 6.09 13.80 -6.33
N LEU A 169 5.03 14.62 -6.48
CA LEU A 169 5.12 15.94 -7.09
C LEU A 169 5.92 16.96 -6.27
N ARG A 170 5.95 16.83 -4.95
CA ARG A 170 6.67 17.77 -4.07
C ARG A 170 8.14 17.44 -3.92
N THR A 171 8.47 16.16 -3.93
CA THR A 171 9.82 15.69 -3.60
C THR A 171 10.60 15.22 -4.82
N GLY A 172 9.92 14.88 -5.92
CA GLY A 172 10.52 14.23 -7.08
C GLY A 172 10.88 12.76 -6.83
N ALA A 173 10.48 12.19 -5.68
CA ALA A 173 10.65 10.78 -5.39
C ALA A 173 9.75 9.93 -6.31
N PRO A 174 10.25 8.82 -6.88
CA PRO A 174 9.45 7.92 -7.71
C PRO A 174 8.34 7.27 -6.91
N LEU A 175 7.15 7.15 -7.51
CA LEU A 175 5.97 6.48 -6.95
C LEU A 175 5.80 5.11 -7.60
N PHE A 176 6.09 4.06 -6.87
CA PHE A 176 5.95 2.67 -7.31
C PHE A 176 4.63 2.08 -6.80
N PRO A 177 3.73 1.57 -7.66
CA PRO A 177 2.66 0.68 -7.26
C PRO A 177 3.25 -0.66 -6.82
N VAL A 178 2.88 -1.13 -5.61
CA VAL A 178 3.40 -2.36 -5.00
C VAL A 178 2.27 -3.16 -4.41
N ALA A 179 2.27 -4.48 -4.60
CA ALA A 179 1.38 -5.40 -3.90
C ALA A 179 2.15 -6.56 -3.28
N THR A 180 1.62 -7.11 -2.18
CA THR A 180 2.20 -8.27 -1.49
C THR A 180 1.14 -9.34 -1.36
N TYR A 181 1.33 -10.45 -2.03
CA TYR A 181 0.40 -11.58 -2.03
C TYR A 181 0.88 -12.69 -1.10
N PHE A 182 -0.06 -13.44 -0.56
CA PHE A 182 0.24 -14.76 -0.05
C PHE A 182 0.61 -15.69 -1.24
N ASP A 183 1.67 -16.46 -1.10
CA ASP A 183 2.16 -17.39 -2.11
C ASP A 183 2.30 -18.78 -1.47
N GLY A 184 1.29 -19.63 -1.68
CA GLY A 184 1.16 -20.90 -0.96
C GLY A 184 0.93 -20.73 0.55
N ASP A 185 1.29 -21.75 1.32
CA ASP A 185 0.99 -21.79 2.76
C ASP A 185 1.88 -20.87 3.59
N ASN A 186 3.14 -20.69 3.21
CA ASN A 186 4.13 -19.98 4.02
C ASN A 186 4.94 -18.94 3.26
N GLY A 187 4.63 -18.70 1.98
CA GLY A 187 5.36 -17.79 1.10
C GLY A 187 4.65 -16.47 0.89
N TYR A 188 5.42 -15.52 0.36
CA TYR A 188 4.93 -14.23 -0.08
C TYR A 188 5.51 -13.87 -1.44
N ARG A 189 4.72 -13.16 -2.24
CA ARG A 189 5.15 -12.59 -3.51
C ARG A 189 4.92 -11.08 -3.46
N VAL A 190 6.01 -10.33 -3.52
CA VAL A 190 5.98 -8.87 -3.64
C VAL A 190 6.16 -8.52 -5.10
N VAL A 191 5.25 -7.72 -5.64
CA VAL A 191 5.31 -7.21 -7.02
C VAL A 191 5.49 -5.71 -6.96
N VAL A 192 6.60 -5.24 -7.52
CA VAL A 192 6.91 -3.82 -7.71
C VAL A 192 6.77 -3.51 -9.19
N THR A 193 5.88 -2.60 -9.55
CA THR A 193 5.70 -2.18 -10.94
C THR A 193 6.50 -0.91 -11.23
N PRO A 194 6.78 -0.57 -12.50
CA PRO A 194 7.46 0.68 -12.84
C PRO A 194 6.78 1.90 -12.23
N ALA A 195 7.58 2.91 -11.90
CA ALA A 195 7.11 4.15 -11.30
C ALA A 195 6.05 4.84 -12.17
N ILE A 196 5.07 5.44 -11.50
CA ILE A 196 4.04 6.24 -12.18
C ILE A 196 4.70 7.49 -12.78
N PRO A 197 4.55 7.73 -14.11
CA PRO A 197 5.08 8.93 -14.73
C PRO A 197 4.35 10.18 -14.23
N ILE A 198 5.11 11.23 -13.95
CA ILE A 198 4.56 12.54 -13.57
C ILE A 198 4.42 13.40 -14.84
N PRO A 199 3.24 13.92 -15.17
CA PRO A 199 3.05 14.80 -16.32
C PRO A 199 3.93 16.05 -16.23
N GLU A 200 4.54 16.43 -17.34
CA GLU A 200 5.38 17.65 -17.41
C GLU A 200 4.52 18.91 -17.42
N GLU A 201 3.38 18.88 -18.13
CA GLU A 201 2.45 19.99 -18.29
C GLU A 201 1.27 19.93 -17.34
N GLY A 202 0.58 21.04 -17.17
CA GLY A 202 -0.62 21.18 -16.35
C GLY A 202 -0.36 21.80 -14.98
N THR A 203 -1.43 22.25 -14.34
CA THR A 203 -1.42 22.77 -12.97
C THR A 203 -1.09 21.66 -11.98
N ARG A 204 -0.69 22.04 -10.78
CA ARG A 204 -0.42 21.07 -9.70
C ARG A 204 -1.63 20.17 -9.42
N SER A 205 -2.84 20.73 -9.45
CA SER A 205 -4.06 19.96 -9.20
C SER A 205 -4.31 18.93 -10.29
N GLU A 206 -4.16 19.31 -11.56
CA GLU A 206 -4.30 18.41 -12.70
C GLU A 206 -3.26 17.28 -12.66
N LYS A 207 -2.01 17.58 -12.29
CA LYS A 207 -0.95 16.57 -12.12
C LYS A 207 -1.28 15.60 -10.99
N VAL A 208 -1.77 16.10 -9.84
CA VAL A 208 -2.19 15.22 -8.72
C VAL A 208 -3.33 14.31 -9.18
N MET A 209 -4.32 14.83 -9.90
CA MET A 209 -5.42 14.04 -10.42
C MET A 209 -4.93 12.96 -11.39
N ALA A 210 -4.10 13.32 -12.35
CA ALA A 210 -3.57 12.40 -13.36
C ALA A 210 -2.71 11.28 -12.73
N VAL A 211 -1.82 11.61 -11.79
CA VAL A 211 -0.98 10.63 -11.09
C VAL A 211 -1.82 9.74 -10.18
N THR A 212 -2.84 10.27 -9.48
CA THR A 212 -3.74 9.47 -8.66
C THR A 212 -4.56 8.51 -9.51
N GLN A 213 -5.05 8.96 -10.68
CA GLN A 213 -5.75 8.10 -11.63
C GLN A 213 -4.85 7.01 -12.19
N ALA A 214 -3.62 7.33 -12.57
CA ALA A 214 -2.66 6.34 -13.07
C ALA A 214 -2.33 5.30 -11.98
N LEU A 215 -2.17 5.73 -10.73
CA LEU A 215 -2.01 4.83 -9.58
C LEU A 215 -3.24 3.92 -9.42
N ALA A 216 -4.46 4.46 -9.49
CA ALA A 216 -5.70 3.68 -9.39
C ALA A 216 -5.74 2.54 -10.41
N TRP A 217 -5.44 2.79 -11.67
CA TRP A 217 -5.39 1.75 -12.71
C TRP A 217 -4.33 0.67 -12.46
N LYS A 218 -3.17 1.06 -11.92
CA LYS A 218 -2.14 0.10 -11.53
C LYS A 218 -2.56 -0.74 -10.33
N LEU A 219 -3.21 -0.13 -9.35
CA LEU A 219 -3.77 -0.87 -8.20
C LEU A 219 -4.88 -1.84 -8.65
N GLU A 220 -5.75 -1.46 -9.60
CA GLU A 220 -6.71 -2.39 -10.20
C GLU A 220 -6.03 -3.61 -10.81
N SER A 221 -4.97 -3.39 -11.59
CA SER A 221 -4.22 -4.46 -12.23
C SER A 221 -3.65 -5.42 -11.19
N LEU A 222 -3.01 -4.89 -10.13
CA LEU A 222 -2.45 -5.67 -9.04
C LEU A 222 -3.54 -6.42 -8.25
N ILE A 223 -4.67 -5.77 -7.96
CA ILE A 223 -5.79 -6.41 -7.24
C ILE A 223 -6.39 -7.55 -8.07
N ARG A 224 -6.49 -7.41 -9.40
CA ARG A 224 -7.02 -8.44 -10.29
C ARG A 224 -6.18 -9.71 -10.36
N GLU A 225 -4.90 -9.67 -9.96
CA GLU A 225 -4.05 -10.86 -9.89
C GLU A 225 -4.49 -11.85 -8.81
N SER A 226 -5.02 -11.35 -7.68
CA SER A 226 -5.53 -12.17 -6.57
C SER A 226 -6.63 -11.41 -5.82
N PRO A 227 -7.80 -11.23 -6.44
CA PRO A 227 -8.86 -10.41 -5.88
C PRO A 227 -9.44 -10.96 -4.57
N GLU A 228 -9.32 -12.27 -4.32
CA GLU A 228 -9.69 -12.92 -3.06
C GLU A 228 -8.77 -12.51 -1.89
N GLN A 229 -7.61 -11.94 -2.19
CA GLN A 229 -6.68 -11.41 -1.19
C GLN A 229 -6.88 -9.91 -0.94
N TRP A 230 -7.84 -9.27 -1.58
CA TRP A 230 -8.11 -7.86 -1.39
C TRP A 230 -9.05 -7.62 -0.19
N HIS A 231 -8.52 -7.01 0.85
CA HIS A 231 -9.17 -6.82 2.16
C HIS A 231 -9.98 -5.52 2.26
N LEU A 232 -10.60 -5.09 1.16
CA LEU A 232 -11.51 -3.94 1.18
C LEU A 232 -12.91 -4.39 1.62
N VAL A 233 -13.17 -4.34 2.92
CA VAL A 233 -14.44 -4.75 3.54
C VAL A 233 -15.39 -3.58 3.84
N GLN A 234 -15.00 -2.36 3.46
CA GLN A 234 -15.77 -1.14 3.67
C GLN A 234 -16.31 -0.60 2.36
N PRO A 235 -17.45 0.12 2.38
CA PRO A 235 -17.95 0.82 1.19
C PRO A 235 -16.91 1.80 0.65
N ASN A 236 -16.60 1.71 -0.64
CA ASN A 236 -15.62 2.58 -1.30
C ASN A 236 -16.21 3.33 -2.50
N TRP A 237 -17.37 2.92 -3.00
CA TRP A 237 -18.08 3.55 -4.10
C TRP A 237 -19.43 4.10 -3.65
N PRO A 238 -19.98 5.10 -4.35
CA PRO A 238 -21.32 5.59 -4.09
C PRO A 238 -22.37 4.47 -4.08
N SER A 239 -22.31 3.56 -5.07
CA SER A 239 -23.24 2.42 -5.20
C SER A 239 -23.12 1.35 -4.11
N ASP A 240 -22.09 1.37 -3.27
CA ASP A 240 -21.98 0.49 -2.10
C ASP A 240 -22.85 0.98 -0.92
N ARG A 241 -23.42 2.19 -1.01
CA ARG A 241 -24.14 2.87 0.06
C ARG A 241 -25.66 2.93 -0.19
N GLU A 242 -26.08 2.46 -1.36
CA GLU A 242 -27.49 2.31 -1.74
C GLU A 242 -28.06 0.95 -1.29
#